data_a64d803b35dcf0d1d9f4324dbf70a71e
#
_entry.id   a64d803b35dcf0d1d9f4324dbf70a71e
#
_cell.length_a   1.000
_cell.length_b   1.000
_cell.length_c   1.000
_cell.angle_alpha   90.00
_cell.angle_beta   90.00
_cell.angle_gamma   90.00
#
_symmetry.space_group_name_H-M   'P 1'
#
loop_
_entity.id
_entity.type
_entity.pdbx_description
1 polymer ?
#
loop_
_entity_poly.entity_id
_entity_poly.type
_entity_poly.pdbx_seq_one_letter_code
_entity_poly.pdbx_strand_id
1 'polypeptide(L)'
;MRLVVSSLLSVFLLGIVGCSGSTDQPELAEVSGVVTLDGKPVSGVNILFQPESGRAAVGMTDEDGRYELVYLDGVSGCKIGTNTVGFNWPPDSLGMVAIPASHTGTNAFKFDVKPGSNTFDLTMISDGSAAAAPVVD
;
A
#
# COMPACT_ATOMS: atom_id res chain seq x y z
N MET A 1 -39.84 43.51 -52.93
CA MET A 1 -39.65 42.09 -52.68
C MET A 1 -38.34 41.91 -51.89
N ARG A 2 -38.45 41.71 -50.60
CA ARG A 2 -37.32 41.63 -49.76
C ARG A 2 -37.20 40.20 -49.27
N LEU A 3 -36.14 39.55 -49.64
CA LEU A 3 -35.76 38.24 -49.14
C LEU A 3 -35.11 38.40 -47.78
N VAL A 4 -35.80 37.95 -46.76
CA VAL A 4 -35.21 37.83 -45.40
C VAL A 4 -34.56 36.49 -45.33
N VAL A 5 -33.26 36.48 -45.46
CA VAL A 5 -32.47 35.30 -45.20
C VAL A 5 -32.31 35.17 -43.69
N SER A 6 -33.12 34.31 -43.11
CA SER A 6 -33.01 33.98 -41.69
C SER A 6 -31.89 32.98 -41.55
N SER A 7 -30.74 33.46 -41.10
CA SER A 7 -29.59 32.63 -40.77
C SER A 7 -29.85 31.93 -39.46
N LEU A 8 -30.26 30.69 -39.52
CA LEU A 8 -30.31 29.79 -38.35
C LEU A 8 -28.87 29.40 -37.96
N LEU A 9 -28.37 30.12 -37.01
CA LEU A 9 -27.12 29.77 -36.36
C LEU A 9 -27.40 28.57 -35.42
N SER A 10 -27.22 27.39 -35.98
CA SER A 10 -27.29 26.16 -35.21
C SER A 10 -26.04 26.04 -34.34
N VAL A 11 -26.17 26.44 -33.08
CA VAL A 11 -25.14 26.21 -32.06
C VAL A 11 -25.15 24.73 -31.75
N PHE A 12 -24.22 24.00 -32.37
CA PHE A 12 -23.93 22.60 -32.05
C PHE A 12 -23.14 22.56 -30.71
N LEU A 13 -23.89 22.41 -29.63
CA LEU A 13 -23.33 22.23 -28.33
C LEU A 13 -22.76 20.82 -28.28
N LEU A 14 -21.46 20.69 -28.60
CA LEU A 14 -20.73 19.44 -28.30
C LEU A 14 -20.71 19.25 -26.78
N GLY A 15 -21.59 18.44 -26.29
CA GLY A 15 -21.50 17.90 -24.95
C GLY A 15 -20.25 17.04 -24.85
N ILE A 16 -19.22 17.54 -24.19
CA ILE A 16 -18.08 16.74 -23.81
C ILE A 16 -18.62 15.80 -22.72
N VAL A 17 -19.00 14.61 -23.14
CA VAL A 17 -19.20 13.51 -22.21
C VAL A 17 -17.81 13.14 -21.74
N GLY A 18 -17.37 13.76 -20.65
CA GLY A 18 -16.17 13.33 -19.97
C GLY A 18 -16.39 11.90 -19.52
N CYS A 19 -15.71 10.95 -20.13
CA CYS A 19 -15.54 9.64 -19.55
C CYS A 19 -14.77 9.82 -18.24
N SER A 20 -15.48 9.95 -17.14
CA SER A 20 -14.93 9.65 -15.84
C SER A 20 -14.71 8.14 -15.84
N GLY A 21 -13.52 7.72 -16.25
CA GLY A 21 -13.10 6.36 -16.07
C GLY A 21 -13.14 6.07 -14.56
N SER A 22 -14.14 5.34 -14.12
CA SER A 22 -14.12 4.77 -12.80
C SER A 22 -12.97 3.76 -12.79
N THR A 23 -11.82 4.20 -12.30
CA THR A 23 -10.79 3.27 -11.91
C THR A 23 -11.40 2.45 -10.78
N ASP A 24 -11.58 1.18 -11.01
CA ASP A 24 -12.08 0.21 -10.03
C ASP A 24 -11.00 -0.03 -8.96
N GLN A 25 -10.39 1.06 -8.51
CA GLN A 25 -9.35 1.07 -7.50
C GLN A 25 -9.99 1.23 -6.13
N PRO A 26 -9.69 0.33 -5.18
CA PRO A 26 -10.21 0.47 -3.84
C PRO A 26 -9.69 1.74 -3.17
N GLU A 27 -10.37 2.16 -2.13
CA GLU A 27 -9.90 3.25 -1.29
C GLU A 27 -8.60 2.84 -0.60
N LEU A 28 -7.55 3.63 -0.79
CA LEU A 28 -6.22 3.40 -0.27
C LEU A 28 -5.86 4.41 0.81
N ALA A 29 -5.04 3.97 1.75
CA ALA A 29 -4.41 4.83 2.74
C ALA A 29 -2.89 4.65 2.70
N GLU A 30 -2.16 5.69 3.07
CA GLU A 30 -0.72 5.60 3.20
C GLU A 30 -0.34 4.74 4.40
N VAL A 31 0.63 3.86 4.20
CA VAL A 31 1.19 3.01 5.25
C VAL A 31 2.70 3.03 5.16
N SER A 32 3.33 3.36 6.26
CA SER A 32 4.78 3.35 6.41
C SER A 32 5.17 2.89 7.81
N GLY A 33 6.44 2.71 8.06
CA GLY A 33 6.95 2.33 9.37
C GLY A 33 8.40 1.88 9.33
N VAL A 34 8.84 1.31 10.42
CA VAL A 34 10.20 0.77 10.59
C VAL A 34 10.12 -0.68 10.99
N VAL A 35 10.96 -1.52 10.38
CA VAL A 35 11.09 -2.93 10.75
C VAL A 35 12.37 -3.12 11.54
N THR A 36 12.25 -3.70 12.71
CA THR A 36 13.39 -4.05 13.56
C THR A 36 13.35 -5.54 13.95
N LEU A 37 14.52 -6.11 14.13
CA LEU A 37 14.71 -7.44 14.69
C LEU A 37 15.69 -7.32 15.84
N ASP A 38 15.27 -7.71 17.05
CA ASP A 38 16.05 -7.56 18.29
C ASP A 38 16.59 -6.13 18.49
N GLY A 39 15.77 -5.14 18.16
CA GLY A 39 16.10 -3.72 18.28
C GLY A 39 16.97 -3.14 17.16
N LYS A 40 17.32 -3.93 16.15
CA LYS A 40 18.14 -3.49 15.01
C LYS A 40 17.29 -3.35 13.74
N PRO A 41 17.50 -2.29 12.95
CA PRO A 41 16.79 -2.16 11.68
C PRO A 41 17.11 -3.31 10.73
N VAL A 42 16.08 -3.77 10.03
CA VAL A 42 16.19 -4.82 9.00
C VAL A 42 16.10 -4.19 7.63
N SER A 43 17.18 -4.28 6.86
CA SER A 43 17.28 -3.71 5.52
C SER A 43 16.99 -4.76 4.44
N GLY A 44 16.32 -4.34 3.36
CA GLY A 44 16.12 -5.17 2.18
C GLY A 44 15.10 -6.29 2.31
N VAL A 45 14.27 -6.28 3.33
CA VAL A 45 13.18 -7.25 3.49
C VAL A 45 11.91 -6.76 2.79
N ASN A 46 11.22 -7.65 2.12
CA ASN A 46 9.90 -7.37 1.56
C ASN A 46 8.83 -7.52 2.63
N ILE A 47 7.93 -6.55 2.66
CA ILE A 47 6.77 -6.52 3.55
C ILE A 47 5.53 -6.61 2.67
N LEU A 48 4.62 -7.50 3.05
CA LEU A 48 3.38 -7.74 2.32
C LEU A 48 2.19 -7.47 3.24
N PHE A 49 1.33 -6.53 2.85
CA PHE A 49 0.05 -6.32 3.49
C PHE A 49 -1.04 -6.92 2.62
N GLN A 50 -1.62 -8.01 3.08
CA GLN A 50 -2.67 -8.73 2.38
C GLN A 50 -4.04 -8.39 2.99
N PRO A 51 -4.92 -7.68 2.26
CA PRO A 51 -6.29 -7.46 2.71
C PRO A 51 -7.10 -8.75 2.65
N GLU A 52 -8.26 -8.76 3.31
CA GLU A 52 -9.18 -9.91 3.27
C GLU A 52 -9.66 -10.22 1.86
N SER A 53 -9.74 -9.21 1.00
CA SER A 53 -10.06 -9.38 -0.41
C SER A 53 -9.31 -8.35 -1.25
N GLY A 54 -8.85 -8.77 -2.41
CA GLY A 54 -8.15 -7.91 -3.37
C GLY A 54 -6.63 -8.06 -3.34
N ARG A 55 -5.97 -7.09 -3.93
CA ARG A 55 -4.51 -7.09 -4.13
C ARG A 55 -3.77 -6.71 -2.85
N ALA A 56 -2.68 -7.38 -2.58
CA ALA A 56 -1.74 -7.00 -1.53
C ALA A 56 -0.95 -5.75 -1.91
N ALA A 57 -0.63 -4.95 -0.91
CA ALA A 57 0.37 -3.89 -1.02
C ALA A 57 1.73 -4.41 -0.56
N VAL A 58 2.79 -3.93 -1.19
CA VAL A 58 4.16 -4.41 -0.95
C VAL A 58 5.07 -3.22 -0.67
N GLY A 59 5.99 -3.39 0.26
CA GLY A 59 7.08 -2.47 0.50
C GLY A 59 8.39 -3.21 0.70
N MET A 60 9.49 -2.50 0.55
CA MET A 60 10.82 -3.02 0.87
C MET A 60 11.50 -2.06 1.83
N THR A 61 12.15 -2.60 2.85
CA THR A 61 12.87 -1.76 3.81
C THR A 61 14.17 -1.21 3.21
N ASP A 62 14.46 0.03 3.58
CA ASP A 62 15.72 0.70 3.26
C ASP A 62 16.81 0.37 4.30
N GLU A 63 17.94 1.04 4.22
CA GLU A 63 19.09 0.86 5.13
C GLU A 63 18.76 1.14 6.60
N ASP A 64 17.76 1.98 6.85
CA ASP A 64 17.28 2.33 8.20
C ASP A 64 16.12 1.44 8.66
N GLY A 65 15.76 0.44 7.88
CA GLY A 65 14.62 -0.44 8.16
C GLY A 65 13.27 0.19 7.85
N ARG A 66 13.23 1.34 7.22
CA ARG A 66 11.99 2.05 6.87
C ARG A 66 11.36 1.45 5.63
N TYR A 67 10.04 1.36 5.64
CA TYR A 67 9.26 0.92 4.49
C TYR A 67 8.09 1.87 4.23
N GLU A 68 7.67 1.86 2.99
CA GLU A 68 6.45 2.51 2.52
C GLU A 68 5.73 1.55 1.58
N LEU A 69 4.43 1.40 1.74
CA LEU A 69 3.67 0.46 0.92
C LEU A 69 3.30 1.05 -0.43
N VAL A 70 3.39 0.23 -1.45
CA VAL A 70 2.98 0.52 -2.82
C VAL A 70 1.92 -0.50 -3.22
N TYR A 71 0.80 -0.01 -3.72
CA TYR A 71 -0.32 -0.84 -4.18
C TYR A 71 -0.12 -1.33 -5.61
N LEU A 72 0.30 -0.41 -6.49
CA LEU A 72 0.64 -0.64 -7.89
C LEU A 72 1.81 0.27 -8.26
N ASP A 73 2.46 -0.01 -9.38
CA ASP A 73 3.50 0.87 -9.91
C ASP A 73 2.97 2.31 -10.03
N GLY A 74 3.61 3.23 -9.31
CA GLY A 74 3.22 4.62 -9.25
C GLY A 74 2.02 4.93 -8.35
N VAL A 75 1.46 3.96 -7.65
CA VAL A 75 0.34 4.14 -6.72
C VAL A 75 0.75 3.71 -5.32
N SER A 76 1.02 4.67 -4.47
CA SER A 76 1.34 4.42 -3.06
C SER A 76 0.09 4.06 -2.26
N GLY A 77 0.27 3.28 -1.22
CA GLY A 77 -0.76 3.00 -0.24
C GLY A 77 -1.13 1.53 -0.12
N CYS A 78 -2.13 1.29 0.70
CA CYS A 78 -2.66 -0.02 1.03
C CYS A 78 -4.17 0.06 1.15
N LYS A 79 -4.86 -1.01 0.82
CA LYS A 79 -6.31 -1.07 0.96
C LYS A 79 -6.73 -0.89 2.42
N ILE A 80 -7.70 -0.01 2.64
CA ILE A 80 -8.28 0.24 3.96
C ILE A 80 -8.97 -1.03 4.47
N GLY A 81 -8.87 -1.25 5.76
CA GLY A 81 -9.45 -2.38 6.46
C GLY A 81 -8.39 -3.32 7.03
N THR A 82 -8.83 -4.50 7.44
CA THR A 82 -7.94 -5.49 8.05
C THR A 82 -6.99 -6.10 7.03
N ASN A 83 -5.71 -6.03 7.33
CA ASN A 83 -4.64 -6.64 6.54
C ASN A 83 -3.81 -7.57 7.40
N THR A 84 -3.45 -8.71 6.85
CA THR A 84 -2.43 -9.59 7.42
C THR A 84 -1.07 -9.24 6.85
N VAL A 85 -0.06 -9.21 7.69
CA VAL A 85 1.29 -8.76 7.32
C VAL A 85 2.25 -9.91 7.35
N GLY A 86 3.06 -10.02 6.35
CA GLY A 86 4.12 -11.01 6.27
C GLY A 86 5.42 -10.40 5.76
N PHE A 87 6.48 -11.16 5.93
CA PHE A 87 7.83 -10.81 5.48
C PHE A 87 8.40 -11.91 4.61
N ASN A 88 9.15 -11.52 3.60
CA ASN A 88 9.99 -12.44 2.85
C ASN A 88 11.24 -11.72 2.33
N TRP A 89 12.27 -12.51 2.08
CA TRP A 89 13.46 -11.99 1.42
C TRP A 89 13.31 -12.07 -0.09
N PRO A 90 13.86 -11.08 -0.83
CA PRO A 90 13.96 -11.21 -2.28
C PRO A 90 14.72 -12.47 -2.68
N PRO A 91 14.41 -13.08 -3.85
CA PRO A 91 14.98 -14.37 -4.25
C PRO A 91 16.51 -14.48 -4.22
N ASP A 92 17.22 -13.41 -4.50
CA ASP A 92 18.68 -13.39 -4.58
C ASP A 92 19.37 -12.84 -3.32
N SER A 93 18.66 -12.80 -2.21
CA SER A 93 19.20 -12.28 -0.95
C SER A 93 20.06 -13.33 -0.25
N LEU A 94 21.36 -13.16 -0.28
CA LEU A 94 22.32 -14.03 0.39
C LEU A 94 22.87 -13.37 1.66
N GLY A 95 22.99 -14.15 2.73
CA GLY A 95 23.60 -13.70 4.00
C GLY A 95 22.74 -12.74 4.81
N MET A 96 21.45 -12.72 4.57
CA MET A 96 20.51 -11.89 5.30
C MET A 96 20.20 -12.47 6.68
N VAL A 97 19.77 -11.58 7.56
CA VAL A 97 19.32 -11.98 8.90
C VAL A 97 18.14 -12.92 8.79
N ALA A 98 18.15 -14.00 9.57
CA ALA A 98 17.03 -14.94 9.57
C ALA A 98 15.79 -14.32 10.20
N ILE A 99 14.69 -14.28 9.45
CA ILE A 99 13.40 -13.90 9.99
C ILE A 99 12.88 -15.08 10.82
N PRO A 100 12.47 -14.85 12.08
CA PRO A 100 11.88 -15.91 12.89
C PRO A 100 10.68 -16.55 12.20
N ALA A 101 10.54 -17.86 12.32
CA ALA A 101 9.47 -18.62 11.63
C ALA A 101 8.06 -18.10 11.97
N SER A 102 7.87 -17.55 13.15
CA SER A 102 6.60 -16.93 13.57
C SER A 102 6.27 -15.64 12.80
N HIS A 103 7.24 -15.04 12.13
CA HIS A 103 7.09 -13.79 11.37
C HIS A 103 7.25 -13.99 9.86
N THR A 104 7.52 -15.21 9.41
CA THR A 104 7.56 -15.53 7.98
C THR A 104 6.15 -15.82 7.45
N GLY A 105 5.96 -15.55 6.16
CA GLY A 105 4.67 -15.77 5.51
C GLY A 105 3.73 -14.57 5.66
N THR A 106 2.44 -14.80 5.53
CA THR A 106 1.40 -13.77 5.42
C THR A 106 0.61 -13.53 6.72
N ASN A 107 1.01 -14.12 7.83
CA ASN A 107 0.24 -14.07 9.08
C ASN A 107 1.06 -13.61 10.30
N ALA A 108 2.19 -12.93 10.07
CA ALA A 108 3.05 -12.49 11.16
C ALA A 108 2.39 -11.44 12.06
N PHE A 109 1.66 -10.52 11.46
CA PHE A 109 0.93 -9.45 12.15
C PHE A 109 -0.42 -9.22 11.48
N LYS A 110 -1.32 -8.58 12.21
CA LYS A 110 -2.62 -8.17 11.71
C LYS A 110 -2.91 -6.74 12.11
N PHE A 111 -3.17 -5.88 11.12
CA PHE A 111 -3.45 -4.47 11.35
C PHE A 111 -4.71 -4.03 10.65
N ASP A 112 -5.38 -3.06 11.26
CA ASP A 112 -6.51 -2.36 10.66
C ASP A 112 -6.03 -1.03 10.06
N VAL A 113 -5.98 -0.98 8.74
CA VAL A 113 -5.55 0.22 7.99
C VAL A 113 -6.72 1.19 7.92
N LYS A 114 -6.51 2.39 8.43
CA LYS A 114 -7.51 3.47 8.48
C LYS A 114 -7.28 4.50 7.39
N PRO A 115 -8.32 5.27 6.99
CA PRO A 115 -8.16 6.36 6.04
C PRO A 115 -7.10 7.36 6.48
N GLY A 116 -6.35 7.90 5.52
CA GLY A 116 -5.29 8.87 5.76
C GLY A 116 -3.91 8.22 5.79
N SER A 117 -3.10 8.58 6.77
CA SER A 117 -1.76 8.06 6.96
C SER A 117 -1.69 7.14 8.17
N ASN A 118 -1.05 5.99 8.01
CA ASN A 118 -0.86 5.01 9.07
C ASN A 118 0.64 4.76 9.25
N THR A 119 1.08 4.64 10.49
CA THR A 119 2.45 4.25 10.82
C THR A 119 2.41 2.98 11.62
N PHE A 120 2.96 1.90 11.08
CA PHE A 120 3.07 0.60 11.76
C PHE A 120 4.53 0.20 11.87
N ASP A 121 5.08 0.31 13.07
CA ASP A 121 6.41 -0.17 13.36
C ASP A 121 6.35 -1.66 13.68
N LEU A 122 7.14 -2.45 12.96
CA LEU A 122 7.13 -3.90 13.01
C LEU A 122 8.36 -4.37 13.78
N THR A 123 8.15 -4.75 15.02
CA THR A 123 9.20 -5.24 15.90
C THR A 123 9.18 -6.76 15.94
N MET A 124 10.27 -7.37 15.51
CA MET A 124 10.47 -8.81 15.58
C MET A 124 11.48 -9.15 16.68
N ILE A 125 11.27 -10.28 17.31
CA ILE A 125 12.16 -10.83 18.32
C ILE A 125 12.56 -12.24 17.92
N SER A 126 13.84 -12.56 17.99
CA SER A 126 14.39 -13.82 17.50
C SER A 126 13.94 -15.05 18.27
N ASP A 127 13.38 -14.88 19.47
CA ASP A 127 12.81 -15.98 20.27
C ASP A 127 11.39 -16.38 19.79
N GLY A 128 10.85 -15.70 18.77
CA GLY A 128 9.54 -15.96 18.20
C GLY A 128 8.37 -15.28 18.90
N SER A 129 8.62 -14.47 19.93
CA SER A 129 7.56 -13.67 20.55
C SER A 129 7.27 -12.45 19.65
N ALA A 130 6.00 -12.26 19.30
CA ALA A 130 5.57 -11.10 18.54
C ALA A 130 5.25 -9.96 19.50
N ALA A 131 5.98 -8.87 19.39
CA ALA A 131 5.63 -7.63 20.05
C ALA A 131 5.56 -6.53 19.00
N ALA A 132 4.40 -6.34 18.40
CA ALA A 132 4.13 -5.15 17.63
C ALA A 132 2.99 -4.41 18.30
N ALA A 133 3.30 -3.25 18.87
CA ALA A 133 2.27 -2.27 19.17
C ALA A 133 2.20 -1.33 17.96
N PRO A 134 1.06 -1.21 17.27
CA PRO A 134 0.91 -0.19 16.26
C PRO A 134 1.00 1.17 16.94
N VAL A 135 1.95 1.97 16.52
CA VAL A 135 1.92 3.40 16.85
C VAL A 135 0.95 4.02 15.86
N VAL A 136 -0.19 4.40 16.36
CA VAL A 136 -1.18 5.14 15.56
C VAL A 136 -0.91 6.61 15.83
N ASP A 137 -0.40 7.30 14.82
CA ASP A 137 -0.37 8.75 14.77
C ASP A 137 -1.73 9.30 14.30
#